data_3a9150e5db5ebd72b179930139c219a0
#
_entry.id   3a9150e5db5ebd72b179930139c219a0
#
_cell.length_a   1.000
_cell.length_b   1.000
_cell.length_c   1.000
_cell.angle_alpha   90.00
_cell.angle_beta   90.00
_cell.angle_gamma   90.00
#
_symmetry.space_group_name_H-M   'P 1'
#
loop_
_entity.id
_entity.type
_entity.pdbx_description
1 polymer ?
#
loop_
_entity_poly.entity_id
_entity_poly.type
_entity_poly.pdbx_seq_one_letter_code
_entity_poly.pdbx_strand_id
1 'polypeptide(L)'
;MRKLLLILLISTSSIASSQYNCEAFKMMEDTCKYEACKYIEKAKKYFQLRKEYHDKYNRALEICPDYHPAYKAKSTAYLKTGDFITWMKLMNKAVELSPLDNLDYRGWCRFQFFRDYKGAIEDIERLQDVVGVNAGFGQNGMYHLNVARALCYKMIGERTKAIQIMEDHLQSDFMTGLYIQYHLGILYYEEGQFEKALKAFESQTKEYDFAENEYYKSLVYKAMNQSEEQKQAIKKSLETYKEGVFMNDVYAHQVDKIYLIEVEEEYARVFQE
;
A
#
# COMPACT_ATOMS: atom_id res chain seq x y z
N MET A 1 30.51 -25.90 -42.29
CA MET A 1 29.72 -26.25 -41.12
C MET A 1 30.18 -25.38 -39.93
N ARG A 2 29.46 -24.26 -39.64
CA ARG A 2 29.77 -23.37 -38.53
C ARG A 2 28.89 -23.81 -37.34
N LYS A 3 29.52 -24.27 -36.27
CA LYS A 3 28.83 -24.58 -35.00
C LYS A 3 28.52 -23.28 -34.27
N LEU A 4 27.25 -22.94 -34.16
CA LEU A 4 26.75 -21.86 -33.28
C LEU A 4 26.82 -22.38 -31.84
N LEU A 5 27.68 -21.78 -31.02
CA LEU A 5 27.65 -21.96 -29.56
C LEU A 5 26.56 -21.07 -28.99
N LEU A 6 25.45 -21.68 -28.53
CA LEU A 6 24.43 -20.98 -27.76
C LEU A 6 24.93 -20.81 -26.33
N ILE A 7 25.34 -19.59 -25.97
CA ILE A 7 25.64 -19.24 -24.56
C ILE A 7 24.31 -18.94 -23.86
N LEU A 8 23.87 -19.87 -23.02
CA LEU A 8 22.74 -19.71 -22.15
C LEU A 8 23.16 -18.77 -21.01
N LEU A 9 22.78 -17.47 -21.09
CA LEU A 9 22.90 -16.55 -19.98
C LEU A 9 21.82 -16.90 -18.95
N ILE A 10 22.19 -17.67 -17.92
CA ILE A 10 21.36 -17.87 -16.73
C ILE A 10 21.45 -16.57 -15.94
N SER A 11 20.45 -15.71 -16.09
CA SER A 11 20.25 -14.57 -15.18
C SER A 11 19.81 -15.12 -13.83
N THR A 12 20.76 -15.27 -12.91
CA THR A 12 20.43 -15.44 -11.49
C THR A 12 19.80 -14.14 -11.01
N SER A 13 18.47 -14.08 -10.97
CA SER A 13 17.75 -13.06 -10.23
C SER A 13 18.10 -13.24 -8.74
N SER A 14 19.12 -12.50 -8.28
CA SER A 14 19.37 -12.34 -6.86
C SER A 14 18.13 -11.66 -6.28
N ILE A 15 17.34 -12.42 -5.53
CA ILE A 15 16.31 -11.89 -4.65
C ILE A 15 17.07 -10.97 -3.68
N ALA A 16 16.97 -9.66 -3.90
CA ALA A 16 17.50 -8.67 -2.98
C ALA A 16 16.66 -8.75 -1.69
N SER A 17 17.03 -9.69 -0.81
CA SER A 17 16.57 -9.60 0.57
C SER A 17 17.22 -8.34 1.13
N SER A 18 16.41 -7.42 1.69
CA SER A 18 16.89 -6.28 2.47
C SER A 18 17.80 -6.80 3.58
N GLN A 19 19.09 -6.92 3.28
CA GLN A 19 20.10 -7.28 4.25
C GLN A 19 20.54 -6.00 4.96
N TYR A 20 20.44 -6.00 6.28
CA TYR A 20 21.13 -4.98 7.07
C TYR A 20 22.61 -5.08 6.76
N ASN A 21 23.20 -4.00 6.26
CA ASN A 21 24.63 -3.96 5.97
C ASN A 21 25.39 -3.64 7.28
N CYS A 22 25.55 -4.66 8.13
CA CYS A 22 26.27 -4.48 9.40
C CYS A 22 27.71 -4.04 9.20
N GLU A 23 28.35 -4.47 8.12
CA GLU A 23 29.75 -4.09 7.83
C GLU A 23 29.90 -2.58 7.55
N ALA A 24 28.84 -1.92 7.06
CA ALA A 24 28.87 -0.47 6.92
C ALA A 24 29.09 0.24 8.27
N PHE A 25 28.43 -0.21 9.33
CA PHE A 25 28.64 0.34 10.67
C PHE A 25 30.06 0.11 11.19
N LYS A 26 30.65 -1.04 10.88
CA LYS A 26 32.04 -1.34 11.22
C LYS A 26 33.00 -0.40 10.46
N MET A 27 32.75 -0.13 9.19
CA MET A 27 33.54 0.82 8.41
C MET A 27 33.42 2.26 8.90
N MET A 28 32.26 2.61 9.49
CA MET A 28 32.00 3.91 10.12
C MET A 28 32.48 3.99 11.56
N GLU A 29 33.12 2.95 12.09
CA GLU A 29 33.58 2.82 13.48
C GLU A 29 32.47 2.91 14.53
N ASP A 30 31.19 2.71 14.09
CA ASP A 30 30.02 2.68 14.99
C ASP A 30 29.86 1.28 15.59
N THR A 31 30.67 1.00 16.61
CA THR A 31 30.71 -0.30 17.27
C THR A 31 29.35 -0.66 17.88
N CYS A 32 28.63 0.31 18.44
CA CYS A 32 27.31 0.10 19.02
C CYS A 32 26.32 -0.48 17.99
N LYS A 33 26.14 0.21 16.86
CA LYS A 33 25.24 -0.24 15.79
C LYS A 33 25.73 -1.51 15.11
N TYR A 34 27.04 -1.70 14.97
CA TYR A 34 27.60 -2.92 14.41
C TYR A 34 27.21 -4.14 15.25
N GLU A 35 27.44 -4.11 16.57
CA GLU A 35 27.13 -5.21 17.46
C GLU A 35 25.60 -5.48 17.51
N ALA A 36 24.78 -4.43 17.63
CA ALA A 36 23.33 -4.55 17.59
C ALA A 36 22.84 -5.19 16.28
N CYS A 37 23.36 -4.76 15.16
CA CYS A 37 23.06 -5.28 13.82
C CYS A 37 23.38 -6.80 13.74
N LYS A 38 24.51 -7.25 14.27
CA LYS A 38 24.89 -8.69 14.31
C LYS A 38 23.90 -9.54 15.12
N TYR A 39 23.28 -8.99 16.17
CA TYR A 39 22.20 -9.67 16.88
C TYR A 39 20.92 -9.79 16.04
N ILE A 40 20.57 -8.74 15.31
CA ILE A 40 19.42 -8.75 14.39
C ILE A 40 19.63 -9.77 13.26
N GLU A 41 20.82 -9.86 12.67
CA GLU A 41 21.13 -10.90 11.67
C GLU A 41 20.87 -12.32 12.24
N LYS A 42 21.26 -12.56 13.49
CA LYS A 42 21.00 -13.84 14.17
C LYS A 42 19.51 -14.10 14.43
N ALA A 43 18.67 -13.05 14.50
CA ALA A 43 17.24 -13.19 14.69
C ALA A 43 16.52 -13.73 13.44
N LYS A 44 17.03 -13.47 12.22
CA LYS A 44 16.41 -13.84 10.93
C LYS A 44 16.12 -15.35 10.79
N LYS A 45 16.86 -16.22 11.50
CA LYS A 45 16.64 -17.67 11.48
C LYS A 45 15.43 -18.13 12.31
N TYR A 46 14.86 -17.25 13.13
CA TYR A 46 13.71 -17.56 13.96
C TYR A 46 12.45 -16.97 13.36
N PHE A 47 11.33 -17.68 13.50
CA PHE A 47 10.02 -17.12 13.16
C PHE A 47 9.69 -15.94 14.08
N GLN A 48 9.08 -14.87 13.52
CA GLN A 48 8.87 -13.59 14.20
C GLN A 48 8.11 -13.67 15.53
N LEU A 49 7.27 -14.70 15.74
CA LEU A 49 6.50 -14.88 16.97
C LEU A 49 7.22 -15.74 18.03
N ARG A 50 8.43 -16.21 17.73
CA ARG A 50 9.22 -16.99 18.67
C ARG A 50 9.92 -16.09 19.68
N LYS A 51 10.03 -16.60 20.94
CA LYS A 51 10.75 -15.92 22.02
C LYS A 51 12.19 -15.58 21.62
N GLU A 52 12.86 -16.51 20.96
CA GLU A 52 14.25 -16.36 20.52
C GLU A 52 14.44 -15.19 19.55
N TYR A 53 13.43 -14.93 18.68
CA TYR A 53 13.42 -13.75 17.82
C TYR A 53 13.42 -12.47 18.67
N HIS A 54 12.48 -12.37 19.60
CA HIS A 54 12.36 -11.18 20.46
C HIS A 54 13.58 -10.99 21.38
N ASP A 55 14.15 -12.07 21.91
CA ASP A 55 15.36 -12.00 22.75
C ASP A 55 16.55 -11.41 21.98
N LYS A 56 16.69 -11.72 20.68
CA LYS A 56 17.77 -11.12 19.85
C LYS A 56 17.57 -9.62 19.66
N TYR A 57 16.34 -9.18 19.40
CA TYR A 57 16.04 -7.74 19.28
C TYR A 57 16.16 -7.01 20.62
N ASN A 58 15.73 -7.63 21.72
CA ASN A 58 15.94 -7.08 23.06
C ASN A 58 17.44 -6.87 23.32
N ARG A 59 18.25 -7.89 23.04
CA ARG A 59 19.70 -7.79 23.24
C ARG A 59 20.33 -6.74 22.34
N ALA A 60 19.89 -6.61 21.10
CA ALA A 60 20.35 -5.53 20.21
C ALA A 60 20.06 -4.14 20.77
N LEU A 61 18.86 -3.95 21.35
CA LEU A 61 18.44 -2.68 21.95
C LEU A 61 19.09 -2.41 23.33
N GLU A 62 19.49 -3.44 24.07
CA GLU A 62 20.31 -3.28 25.27
C GLU A 62 21.72 -2.79 24.91
N ILE A 63 22.29 -3.28 23.80
CA ILE A 63 23.62 -2.88 23.32
C ILE A 63 23.57 -1.48 22.75
N CYS A 64 22.58 -1.18 21.89
CA CYS A 64 22.45 0.07 21.16
C CYS A 64 21.00 0.59 21.21
N PRO A 65 20.62 1.34 22.26
CA PRO A 65 19.26 1.80 22.48
C PRO A 65 18.72 2.77 21.41
N ASP A 66 19.58 3.38 20.61
CA ASP A 66 19.25 4.30 19.51
C ASP A 66 19.22 3.62 18.14
N TYR A 67 19.36 2.29 18.08
CA TYR A 67 19.34 1.54 16.83
C TYR A 67 17.90 1.35 16.32
N HIS A 68 17.34 2.37 15.64
CA HIS A 68 15.97 2.43 15.16
C HIS A 68 15.53 1.23 14.31
N PRO A 69 16.40 0.55 13.48
CA PRO A 69 15.96 -0.61 12.70
C PRO A 69 15.50 -1.78 13.59
N ALA A 70 16.04 -1.90 14.81
CA ALA A 70 15.60 -2.94 15.75
C ALA A 70 14.18 -2.71 16.24
N TYR A 71 13.81 -1.47 16.53
CA TYR A 71 12.42 -1.11 16.90
C TYR A 71 11.45 -1.38 15.76
N LYS A 72 11.75 -0.92 14.53
CA LYS A 72 10.92 -1.15 13.32
C LYS A 72 10.71 -2.64 13.08
N ALA A 73 11.77 -3.43 13.03
CA ALA A 73 11.68 -4.85 12.74
C ALA A 73 10.95 -5.64 13.85
N LYS A 74 11.24 -5.33 15.14
CA LYS A 74 10.57 -5.94 16.28
C LYS A 74 9.07 -5.62 16.27
N SER A 75 8.67 -4.40 15.87
CA SER A 75 7.26 -3.98 15.84
C SER A 75 6.41 -4.84 14.90
N THR A 76 6.96 -5.34 13.80
CA THR A 76 6.23 -6.13 12.80
C THR A 76 5.58 -7.39 13.39
N ALA A 77 6.20 -8.04 14.38
CA ALA A 77 5.62 -9.19 15.06
C ALA A 77 4.33 -8.81 15.81
N TYR A 78 4.34 -7.66 16.47
CA TYR A 78 3.18 -7.16 17.22
C TYR A 78 2.05 -6.68 16.30
N LEU A 79 2.39 -6.11 15.12
CA LEU A 79 1.38 -5.81 14.10
C LEU A 79 0.64 -7.08 13.66
N LYS A 80 1.38 -8.16 13.38
CA LYS A 80 0.82 -9.44 12.92
C LYS A 80 -0.01 -10.17 13.96
N THR A 81 0.23 -9.93 15.25
CA THR A 81 -0.54 -10.54 16.35
C THR A 81 -1.67 -9.66 16.86
N GLY A 82 -1.84 -8.44 16.33
CA GLY A 82 -2.87 -7.49 16.76
C GLY A 82 -2.53 -6.76 18.07
N ASP A 83 -1.31 -6.87 18.58
CA ASP A 83 -0.84 -6.04 19.71
C ASP A 83 -0.43 -4.66 19.20
N PHE A 84 -1.43 -3.88 18.86
CA PHE A 84 -1.25 -2.55 18.28
C PHE A 84 -0.67 -1.53 19.26
N ILE A 85 -0.89 -1.74 20.56
CA ILE A 85 -0.33 -0.86 21.60
C ILE A 85 1.20 -1.00 21.65
N THR A 86 1.71 -2.22 21.67
CA THR A 86 3.15 -2.47 21.65
C THR A 86 3.76 -2.06 20.31
N TRP A 87 3.07 -2.35 19.19
CA TRP A 87 3.50 -1.88 17.88
C TRP A 87 3.70 -0.35 17.86
N MET A 88 2.70 0.41 18.31
CA MET A 88 2.74 1.87 18.30
C MET A 88 3.90 2.42 19.16
N LYS A 89 4.12 1.85 20.35
CA LYS A 89 5.26 2.24 21.22
C LYS A 89 6.60 2.06 20.50
N LEU A 90 6.80 0.91 19.86
CA LEU A 90 8.04 0.58 19.14
C LEU A 90 8.22 1.48 17.93
N MET A 91 7.17 1.69 17.14
CA MET A 91 7.24 2.53 15.94
C MET A 91 7.41 4.02 16.28
N ASN A 92 6.77 4.51 17.33
CA ASN A 92 6.99 5.87 17.81
C ASN A 92 8.46 6.10 18.17
N LYS A 93 9.09 5.11 18.86
CA LYS A 93 10.51 5.18 19.17
C LYS A 93 11.40 5.12 17.93
N ALA A 94 11.06 4.28 16.95
CA ALA A 94 11.78 4.22 15.68
C ALA A 94 11.72 5.57 14.93
N VAL A 95 10.52 6.19 14.86
CA VAL A 95 10.33 7.50 14.22
C VAL A 95 11.02 8.65 14.99
N GLU A 96 11.03 8.60 16.34
CA GLU A 96 11.76 9.56 17.16
C GLU A 96 13.26 9.54 16.83
N LEU A 97 13.84 8.34 16.68
CA LEU A 97 15.27 8.15 16.42
C LEU A 97 15.67 8.42 14.96
N SER A 98 14.84 8.07 14.00
CA SER A 98 15.06 8.33 12.58
C SER A 98 13.73 8.52 11.85
N PRO A 99 13.21 9.75 11.77
CA PRO A 99 11.95 10.03 11.09
C PRO A 99 11.97 9.61 9.62
N LEU A 100 13.04 9.94 8.90
CA LEU A 100 13.18 9.70 7.47
C LEU A 100 13.05 8.21 7.09
N ASP A 101 13.57 7.30 7.93
CA ASP A 101 13.59 5.86 7.66
C ASP A 101 12.33 5.12 8.14
N ASN A 102 11.41 5.82 8.84
CA ASN A 102 10.32 5.15 9.53
C ASN A 102 8.94 5.79 9.37
N LEU A 103 8.85 7.05 8.90
CA LEU A 103 7.56 7.73 8.69
C LEU A 103 6.75 7.07 7.58
N ASP A 104 7.39 6.61 6.50
CA ASP A 104 6.77 5.86 5.41
C ASP A 104 5.99 4.65 5.92
N TYR A 105 6.68 3.83 6.71
CA TYR A 105 6.11 2.60 7.25
C TYR A 105 5.03 2.88 8.30
N ARG A 106 5.25 3.84 9.21
CA ARG A 106 4.26 4.18 10.24
C ARG A 106 3.00 4.77 9.63
N GLY A 107 3.15 5.73 8.70
CA GLY A 107 2.02 6.35 7.98
C GLY A 107 1.23 5.32 7.16
N TRP A 108 1.93 4.43 6.44
CA TRP A 108 1.30 3.32 5.74
C TRP A 108 0.49 2.40 6.67
N CYS A 109 1.08 1.96 7.79
CA CYS A 109 0.38 1.09 8.74
C CYS A 109 -0.82 1.77 9.40
N ARG A 110 -0.72 3.06 9.72
CA ARG A 110 -1.85 3.86 10.23
C ARG A 110 -3.01 3.88 9.24
N PHE A 111 -2.73 4.09 7.96
CA PHE A 111 -3.72 4.03 6.89
C PHE A 111 -4.32 2.63 6.76
N GLN A 112 -3.46 1.62 6.55
CA GLN A 112 -3.87 0.29 6.11
C GLN A 112 -4.52 -0.56 7.21
N PHE A 113 -3.97 -0.51 8.43
CA PHE A 113 -4.36 -1.43 9.50
C PHE A 113 -5.15 -0.76 10.64
N PHE A 114 -4.86 0.51 10.94
CA PHE A 114 -5.46 1.18 12.09
C PHE A 114 -6.60 2.12 11.73
N ARG A 115 -6.75 2.48 10.45
CA ARG A 115 -7.70 3.50 10.01
C ARG A 115 -7.49 4.86 10.73
N ASP A 116 -6.29 5.08 11.22
CA ASP A 116 -5.84 6.36 11.78
C ASP A 116 -5.47 7.30 10.63
N TYR A 117 -6.49 7.76 9.91
CA TYR A 117 -6.32 8.56 8.70
C TYR A 117 -5.62 9.90 8.99
N LYS A 118 -5.94 10.55 10.11
CA LYS A 118 -5.28 11.81 10.50
C LYS A 118 -3.80 11.61 10.80
N GLY A 119 -3.47 10.61 11.59
CA GLY A 119 -2.08 10.29 11.88
C GLY A 119 -1.30 9.79 10.66
N ALA A 120 -1.96 9.10 9.72
CA ALA A 120 -1.34 8.72 8.44
C ALA A 120 -1.02 9.94 7.58
N ILE A 121 -1.93 10.91 7.49
CA ILE A 121 -1.71 12.20 6.81
C ILE A 121 -0.49 12.92 7.43
N GLU A 122 -0.47 13.08 8.75
CA GLU A 122 0.62 13.73 9.47
C GLU A 122 1.98 13.09 9.18
N ASP A 123 2.06 11.76 9.21
CA ASP A 123 3.29 11.03 8.94
C ASP A 123 3.77 11.19 7.49
N ILE A 124 2.85 11.09 6.52
CA ILE A 124 3.20 11.20 5.10
C ILE A 124 3.58 12.64 4.74
N GLU A 125 2.87 13.64 5.24
CA GLU A 125 3.18 15.06 5.00
C GLU A 125 4.52 15.44 5.64
N ARG A 126 4.78 15.01 6.88
CA ARG A 126 6.07 15.20 7.52
C ARG A 126 7.23 14.52 6.78
N LEU A 127 6.99 13.36 6.16
CA LEU A 127 7.98 12.72 5.29
C LEU A 127 8.22 13.59 4.05
N GLN A 128 7.16 14.10 3.43
CA GLN A 128 7.24 14.94 2.23
C GLN A 128 7.95 16.27 2.48
N ASP A 129 7.87 16.83 3.67
CA ASP A 129 8.65 18.04 4.06
C ASP A 129 10.17 17.82 3.93
N VAL A 130 10.62 16.56 4.02
CA VAL A 130 12.04 16.22 3.95
C VAL A 130 12.44 15.71 2.57
N VAL A 131 11.66 14.78 1.98
CA VAL A 131 12.03 14.11 0.72
C VAL A 131 11.39 14.73 -0.51
N GLY A 132 10.51 15.71 -0.34
CA GLY A 132 9.69 16.28 -1.40
C GLY A 132 8.44 15.44 -1.69
N VAL A 133 7.71 15.82 -2.73
CA VAL A 133 6.37 15.28 -3.05
C VAL A 133 6.41 13.77 -3.36
N ASN A 134 7.54 13.25 -3.86
CA ASN A 134 7.69 11.82 -4.13
C ASN A 134 8.07 11.05 -2.85
N ALA A 135 7.09 10.73 -2.03
CA ALA A 135 7.28 9.97 -0.79
C ALA A 135 7.42 8.44 -1.00
N GLY A 136 7.37 7.96 -2.25
CA GLY A 136 7.50 6.54 -2.58
C GLY A 136 6.23 5.72 -2.32
N PHE A 137 6.40 4.39 -2.23
CA PHE A 137 5.31 3.43 -2.11
C PHE A 137 5.09 2.93 -0.69
N GLY A 138 3.85 2.55 -0.38
CA GLY A 138 3.51 1.74 0.79
C GLY A 138 4.14 0.33 0.71
N GLN A 139 4.14 -0.38 1.83
CA GLN A 139 4.88 -1.65 1.98
C GLN A 139 4.39 -2.79 1.07
N ASN A 140 3.15 -2.76 0.61
CA ASN A 140 2.62 -3.76 -0.33
C ASN A 140 2.91 -3.42 -1.81
N GLY A 141 3.45 -2.24 -2.10
CA GLY A 141 3.76 -1.78 -3.45
C GLY A 141 2.53 -1.42 -4.31
N MET A 142 1.33 -1.55 -3.79
CA MET A 142 0.09 -1.29 -4.55
C MET A 142 -0.23 0.20 -4.66
N TYR A 143 0.07 0.97 -3.62
CA TYR A 143 -0.22 2.39 -3.52
C TYR A 143 1.04 3.23 -3.37
N HIS A 144 1.15 4.26 -4.18
CA HIS A 144 2.05 5.35 -3.85
C HIS A 144 1.54 6.09 -2.60
N LEU A 145 2.42 6.59 -1.74
CA LEU A 145 2.01 7.25 -0.49
C LEU A 145 1.16 8.49 -0.72
N ASN A 146 1.28 9.18 -1.86
CA ASN A 146 0.36 10.27 -2.23
C ASN A 146 -1.07 9.76 -2.39
N VAL A 147 -1.26 8.58 -3.02
CA VAL A 147 -2.58 7.97 -3.18
C VAL A 147 -3.13 7.55 -1.82
N ALA A 148 -2.31 6.93 -0.97
CA ALA A 148 -2.71 6.58 0.39
C ALA A 148 -3.12 7.82 1.20
N ARG A 149 -2.39 8.94 1.08
CA ARG A 149 -2.73 10.22 1.70
C ARG A 149 -4.04 10.79 1.15
N ALA A 150 -4.26 10.73 -0.15
CA ALA A 150 -5.51 11.16 -0.77
C ALA A 150 -6.71 10.35 -0.26
N LEU A 151 -6.55 9.02 -0.16
CA LEU A 151 -7.56 8.16 0.44
C LEU A 151 -7.83 8.49 1.91
N CYS A 152 -6.79 8.85 2.69
CA CYS A 152 -6.98 9.33 4.05
C CYS A 152 -7.82 10.62 4.08
N TYR A 153 -7.56 11.59 3.17
CA TYR A 153 -8.38 12.80 3.04
C TYR A 153 -9.83 12.48 2.64
N LYS A 154 -10.04 11.56 1.68
CA LYS A 154 -11.39 11.05 1.36
C LYS A 154 -12.12 10.56 2.62
N MET A 155 -11.45 9.71 3.41
CA MET A 155 -12.04 9.07 4.59
C MET A 155 -12.35 10.02 5.75
N ILE A 156 -11.73 11.20 5.80
CA ILE A 156 -12.08 12.26 6.75
C ILE A 156 -13.02 13.33 6.18
N GLY A 157 -13.56 13.11 4.96
CA GLY A 157 -14.54 13.98 4.32
C GLY A 157 -13.96 15.11 3.45
N GLU A 158 -12.65 15.20 3.31
CA GLU A 158 -11.94 16.23 2.54
C GLU A 158 -11.78 15.80 1.06
N ARG A 159 -12.92 15.51 0.36
CA ARG A 159 -12.93 14.93 -0.98
C ARG A 159 -12.24 15.81 -2.03
N THR A 160 -12.47 17.12 -1.98
CA THR A 160 -11.84 18.07 -2.91
C THR A 160 -10.31 17.99 -2.83
N LYS A 161 -9.76 17.90 -1.61
CA LYS A 161 -8.32 17.76 -1.38
C LYS A 161 -7.81 16.40 -1.87
N ALA A 162 -8.58 15.34 -1.67
CA ALA A 162 -8.25 14.00 -2.18
C ALA A 162 -8.16 13.99 -3.71
N ILE A 163 -9.14 14.58 -4.40
CA ILE A 163 -9.15 14.73 -5.86
C ILE A 163 -7.90 15.48 -6.32
N GLN A 164 -7.62 16.65 -5.75
CA GLN A 164 -6.47 17.46 -6.12
C GLN A 164 -5.15 16.70 -6.00
N ILE A 165 -4.95 15.98 -4.88
CA ILE A 165 -3.73 15.19 -4.67
C ILE A 165 -3.58 14.10 -5.73
N MET A 166 -4.68 13.42 -6.13
CA MET A 166 -4.64 12.37 -7.14
C MET A 166 -4.42 12.96 -8.55
N GLU A 167 -5.07 14.08 -8.88
CA GLU A 167 -4.86 14.78 -10.15
C GLU A 167 -3.40 15.26 -10.28
N ASP A 168 -2.84 15.89 -9.26
CA ASP A 168 -1.45 16.34 -9.22
C ASP A 168 -0.47 15.17 -9.40
N HIS A 169 -0.77 14.04 -8.73
CA HIS A 169 0.05 12.84 -8.83
C HIS A 169 0.03 12.24 -10.25
N LEU A 170 -1.14 12.21 -10.90
CA LEU A 170 -1.30 11.75 -12.29
C LEU A 170 -0.64 12.68 -13.33
N GLN A 171 -0.43 13.95 -12.99
CA GLN A 171 0.31 14.91 -13.83
C GLN A 171 1.82 14.84 -13.63
N SER A 172 2.29 14.15 -12.60
CA SER A 172 3.71 13.95 -12.32
C SER A 172 4.29 12.77 -13.10
N ASP A 173 5.62 12.70 -13.18
CA ASP A 173 6.35 11.55 -13.74
C ASP A 173 6.49 10.38 -12.74
N PHE A 174 5.75 10.41 -11.61
CA PHE A 174 5.84 9.37 -10.58
C PHE A 174 5.03 8.13 -10.98
N MET A 175 5.50 6.97 -10.55
CA MET A 175 4.73 5.73 -10.69
C MET A 175 3.43 5.84 -9.88
N THR A 176 2.31 5.46 -10.48
CA THR A 176 0.98 5.68 -9.89
C THR A 176 0.52 4.59 -8.92
N GLY A 177 1.00 3.37 -9.08
CA GLY A 177 0.43 2.20 -8.42
C GLY A 177 -0.78 1.64 -9.17
N LEU A 178 -1.54 0.71 -8.55
CA LEU A 178 -2.52 -0.11 -9.27
C LEU A 178 -3.91 0.52 -9.42
N TYR A 179 -4.35 1.40 -8.52
CA TYR A 179 -5.77 1.74 -8.39
C TYR A 179 -6.07 3.25 -8.35
N ILE A 180 -5.13 4.11 -8.74
CA ILE A 180 -5.33 5.56 -8.62
C ILE A 180 -6.51 6.07 -9.45
N GLN A 181 -6.63 5.59 -10.69
CA GLN A 181 -7.72 5.99 -11.59
C GLN A 181 -9.08 5.52 -11.08
N TYR A 182 -9.12 4.31 -10.50
CA TYR A 182 -10.31 3.76 -9.87
C TYR A 182 -10.79 4.61 -8.69
N HIS A 183 -9.91 4.91 -7.74
CA HIS A 183 -10.25 5.74 -6.58
C HIS A 183 -10.64 7.17 -6.97
N LEU A 184 -9.96 7.74 -7.96
CA LEU A 184 -10.30 9.05 -8.51
C LEU A 184 -11.67 9.03 -9.19
N GLY A 185 -11.98 7.98 -9.94
CA GLY A 185 -13.29 7.76 -10.54
C GLY A 185 -14.41 7.73 -9.52
N ILE A 186 -14.20 7.05 -8.38
CA ILE A 186 -15.18 7.03 -7.27
C ILE A 186 -15.36 8.41 -6.67
N LEU A 187 -14.27 9.14 -6.42
CA LEU A 187 -14.35 10.51 -5.90
C LEU A 187 -15.15 11.42 -6.83
N TYR A 188 -14.93 11.34 -8.14
CA TYR A 188 -15.75 12.09 -9.12
C TYR A 188 -17.21 11.65 -9.11
N TYR A 189 -17.50 10.35 -8.99
CA TYR A 189 -18.86 9.85 -8.88
C TYR A 189 -19.57 10.38 -7.62
N GLU A 190 -18.89 10.35 -6.47
CA GLU A 190 -19.41 10.88 -5.21
C GLU A 190 -19.68 12.41 -5.25
N GLU A 191 -18.96 13.15 -6.10
CA GLU A 191 -19.15 14.59 -6.34
C GLU A 191 -20.09 14.89 -7.53
N GLY A 192 -20.74 13.88 -8.12
CA GLY A 192 -21.67 14.02 -9.24
C GLY A 192 -21.03 14.39 -10.58
N GLN A 193 -19.71 14.24 -10.72
CA GLN A 193 -18.94 14.55 -11.92
C GLN A 193 -18.85 13.29 -12.82
N PHE A 194 -20.00 12.83 -13.32
CA PHE A 194 -20.15 11.50 -13.94
C PHE A 194 -19.28 11.28 -15.17
N GLU A 195 -19.13 12.28 -16.04
CA GLU A 195 -18.29 12.18 -17.24
C GLU A 195 -16.80 12.02 -16.87
N LYS A 196 -16.34 12.74 -15.82
CA LYS A 196 -14.97 12.58 -15.32
C LYS A 196 -14.79 11.20 -14.67
N ALA A 197 -15.80 10.73 -13.93
CA ALA A 197 -15.78 9.40 -13.31
C ALA A 197 -15.62 8.31 -14.36
N LEU A 198 -16.42 8.32 -15.44
CA LEU A 198 -16.31 7.35 -16.54
C LEU A 198 -14.92 7.40 -17.18
N LYS A 199 -14.40 8.60 -17.47
CA LYS A 199 -13.07 8.76 -18.06
C LYS A 199 -11.98 8.15 -17.17
N ALA A 200 -12.07 8.33 -15.87
CA ALA A 200 -11.11 7.74 -14.90
C ALA A 200 -11.25 6.20 -14.88
N PHE A 201 -12.46 5.64 -14.80
CA PHE A 201 -12.68 4.20 -14.85
C PHE A 201 -12.26 3.59 -16.20
N GLU A 202 -12.44 4.26 -17.32
CA GLU A 202 -11.93 3.82 -18.63
C GLU A 202 -10.40 3.81 -18.67
N SER A 203 -9.76 4.80 -18.05
CA SER A 203 -8.30 4.81 -17.91
C SER A 203 -7.83 3.65 -17.05
N GLN A 204 -8.53 3.34 -15.96
CA GLN A 204 -8.26 2.17 -15.13
C GLN A 204 -8.42 0.85 -15.93
N THR A 205 -9.48 0.72 -16.72
CA THR A 205 -9.70 -0.45 -17.60
C THR A 205 -8.52 -0.69 -18.56
N LYS A 206 -7.91 0.39 -19.09
CA LYS A 206 -6.78 0.29 -20.03
C LYS A 206 -5.48 -0.16 -19.35
N GLU A 207 -5.30 0.21 -18.09
CA GLU A 207 -4.11 -0.16 -17.31
C GLU A 207 -4.25 -1.56 -16.71
N TYR A 208 -5.33 -1.77 -15.99
CA TYR A 208 -5.67 -3.02 -15.32
C TYR A 208 -7.15 -3.00 -14.97
N ASP A 209 -7.95 -3.87 -15.60
CA ASP A 209 -9.38 -4.00 -15.35
C ASP A 209 -9.67 -5.03 -14.26
N PHE A 210 -10.72 -4.80 -13.47
CA PHE A 210 -11.15 -5.67 -12.38
C PHE A 210 -12.62 -5.40 -12.01
N ALA A 211 -13.23 -6.32 -11.28
CA ALA A 211 -14.66 -6.34 -11.05
C ALA A 211 -15.24 -5.06 -10.44
N GLU A 212 -14.57 -4.49 -9.44
CA GLU A 212 -15.04 -3.27 -8.76
C GLU A 212 -15.03 -2.06 -9.69
N ASN A 213 -14.09 -2.01 -10.64
CA ASN A 213 -14.05 -0.93 -11.63
C ASN A 213 -15.30 -0.95 -12.52
N GLU A 214 -15.69 -2.12 -12.99
CA GLU A 214 -16.90 -2.31 -13.79
C GLU A 214 -18.18 -2.10 -12.97
N TYR A 215 -18.18 -2.47 -11.68
CA TYR A 215 -19.27 -2.19 -10.75
C TYR A 215 -19.55 -0.68 -10.64
N TYR A 216 -18.52 0.13 -10.37
CA TYR A 216 -18.69 1.58 -10.26
C TYR A 216 -19.06 2.23 -11.60
N LYS A 217 -18.56 1.72 -12.73
CA LYS A 217 -19.04 2.16 -14.07
C LYS A 217 -20.54 1.95 -14.19
N SER A 218 -21.07 0.81 -13.73
CA SER A 218 -22.51 0.56 -13.78
C SER A 218 -23.31 1.57 -12.95
N LEU A 219 -22.80 1.95 -11.78
CA LEU A 219 -23.45 2.97 -10.95
C LEU A 219 -23.42 4.36 -11.60
N VAL A 220 -22.34 4.71 -12.30
CA VAL A 220 -22.27 5.97 -13.05
C VAL A 220 -23.26 5.97 -14.20
N TYR A 221 -23.33 4.89 -15.01
CA TYR A 221 -24.31 4.76 -16.08
C TYR A 221 -25.76 4.85 -15.58
N LYS A 222 -26.03 4.23 -14.42
CA LYS A 222 -27.34 4.37 -13.73
C LYS A 222 -27.65 5.84 -13.43
N ALA A 223 -26.69 6.58 -12.84
CA ALA A 223 -26.87 7.99 -12.51
C ALA A 223 -27.06 8.87 -13.76
N MET A 224 -26.52 8.46 -14.91
CA MET A 224 -26.69 9.13 -16.20
C MET A 224 -27.91 8.65 -16.99
N ASN A 225 -28.74 7.75 -16.46
CA ASN A 225 -29.89 7.11 -17.11
C ASN A 225 -29.52 6.36 -18.42
N GLN A 226 -28.33 5.75 -18.46
CA GLN A 226 -27.82 4.95 -19.58
C GLN A 226 -28.02 3.46 -19.27
N SER A 227 -29.24 2.96 -19.47
CA SER A 227 -29.64 1.62 -19.00
C SER A 227 -28.91 0.46 -19.69
N GLU A 228 -28.60 0.56 -20.97
CA GLU A 228 -27.93 -0.53 -21.69
C GLU A 228 -26.45 -0.61 -21.30
N GLU A 229 -25.77 0.51 -21.16
CA GLU A 229 -24.38 0.57 -20.67
C GLU A 229 -24.30 0.11 -19.22
N GLN A 230 -25.29 0.43 -18.38
CA GLN A 230 -25.39 -0.07 -17.00
C GLN A 230 -25.47 -1.59 -16.98
N LYS A 231 -26.36 -2.20 -17.78
CA LYS A 231 -26.51 -3.67 -17.88
C LYS A 231 -25.23 -4.35 -18.31
N GLN A 232 -24.55 -3.79 -19.32
CA GLN A 232 -23.27 -4.33 -19.79
C GLN A 232 -22.20 -4.28 -18.72
N ALA A 233 -22.05 -3.15 -18.03
CA ALA A 233 -21.05 -2.96 -17.02
C ALA A 233 -21.26 -3.88 -15.80
N ILE A 234 -22.50 -3.98 -15.25
CA ILE A 234 -22.75 -4.83 -14.10
C ILE A 234 -22.62 -6.33 -14.44
N LYS A 235 -23.01 -6.73 -15.65
CA LYS A 235 -22.79 -8.10 -16.14
C LYS A 235 -21.30 -8.42 -16.21
N LYS A 236 -20.51 -7.52 -16.79
CA LYS A 236 -19.05 -7.66 -16.87
C LYS A 236 -18.41 -7.71 -15.48
N SER A 237 -18.85 -6.85 -14.55
CA SER A 237 -18.40 -6.89 -13.16
C SER A 237 -18.58 -8.27 -12.53
N LEU A 238 -19.78 -8.86 -12.67
CA LEU A 238 -20.10 -10.18 -12.11
C LEU A 238 -19.24 -11.29 -12.75
N GLU A 239 -19.05 -11.26 -14.07
CA GLU A 239 -18.22 -12.21 -14.81
C GLU A 239 -16.76 -12.11 -14.34
N THR A 240 -16.19 -10.90 -14.32
CA THR A 240 -14.82 -10.62 -13.89
C THR A 240 -14.59 -11.03 -12.42
N TYR A 241 -15.59 -10.81 -11.55
CA TYR A 241 -15.51 -11.26 -10.16
C TYR A 241 -15.43 -12.79 -10.04
N LYS A 242 -16.24 -13.51 -10.83
CA LYS A 242 -16.25 -14.98 -10.88
C LYS A 242 -14.96 -15.58 -11.47
N GLU A 243 -14.29 -14.84 -12.34
CA GLU A 243 -12.97 -15.18 -12.87
C GLU A 243 -11.84 -14.95 -11.84
N GLY A 244 -12.15 -14.37 -10.69
CA GLY A 244 -11.18 -14.11 -9.63
C GLY A 244 -10.37 -12.81 -9.80
N VAL A 245 -10.80 -11.91 -10.71
CA VAL A 245 -10.12 -10.65 -10.99
C VAL A 245 -10.81 -9.50 -10.24
N PHE A 246 -10.38 -9.27 -9.03
CA PHE A 246 -10.91 -8.25 -8.13
C PHE A 246 -9.82 -7.71 -7.20
N MET A 247 -10.08 -6.58 -6.55
CA MET A 247 -9.18 -6.05 -5.53
C MET A 247 -8.99 -7.06 -4.40
N ASN A 248 -7.75 -7.41 -4.10
CA ASN A 248 -7.44 -8.34 -3.02
C ASN A 248 -6.19 -7.92 -2.26
N ASP A 249 -6.31 -7.86 -0.93
CA ASP A 249 -5.20 -7.76 0.01
C ASP A 249 -5.46 -8.75 1.14
N VAL A 250 -4.54 -9.70 1.30
CA VAL A 250 -4.69 -10.80 2.29
C VAL A 250 -4.57 -10.34 3.74
N TYR A 251 -4.11 -9.10 3.98
CA TYR A 251 -3.84 -8.58 5.32
C TYR A 251 -4.82 -7.51 5.77
N ALA A 252 -5.50 -6.84 4.83
CA ALA A 252 -6.38 -5.74 5.18
C ALA A 252 -7.53 -5.55 4.19
N HIS A 253 -8.65 -5.07 4.69
CA HIS A 253 -9.74 -4.58 3.87
C HIS A 253 -9.33 -3.27 3.19
N GLN A 254 -9.36 -3.23 1.86
CA GLN A 254 -8.98 -2.06 1.08
C GLN A 254 -10.10 -1.02 1.07
N VAL A 255 -9.72 0.25 0.98
CA VAL A 255 -10.69 1.34 0.74
C VAL A 255 -11.34 1.12 -0.63
N ASP A 256 -12.63 1.41 -0.71
CA ASP A 256 -13.46 1.25 -1.92
C ASP A 256 -13.59 -0.21 -2.43
N LYS A 257 -13.31 -1.19 -1.59
CA LYS A 257 -13.53 -2.61 -1.91
C LYS A 257 -15.03 -2.90 -2.01
N ILE A 258 -15.44 -3.58 -3.08
CA ILE A 258 -16.79 -4.13 -3.28
C ILE A 258 -16.72 -5.66 -3.25
N TYR A 259 -17.65 -6.30 -2.57
CA TYR A 259 -17.72 -7.75 -2.47
C TYR A 259 -18.68 -8.35 -3.48
N LEU A 260 -18.54 -9.64 -3.76
CA LEU A 260 -19.38 -10.36 -4.73
C LEU A 260 -20.87 -10.19 -4.44
N ILE A 261 -21.28 -10.20 -3.18
CA ILE A 261 -22.68 -10.04 -2.79
C ILE A 261 -23.28 -8.71 -3.26
N GLU A 262 -22.51 -7.61 -3.18
CA GLU A 262 -22.95 -6.29 -3.63
C GLU A 262 -23.10 -6.26 -5.16
N VAL A 263 -22.20 -6.94 -5.87
CA VAL A 263 -22.28 -7.08 -7.34
C VAL A 263 -23.50 -7.91 -7.73
N GLU A 264 -23.77 -9.02 -7.04
CA GLU A 264 -24.93 -9.89 -7.30
C GLU A 264 -26.26 -9.19 -7.01
N GLU A 265 -26.33 -8.40 -5.93
CA GLU A 265 -27.51 -7.60 -5.60
C GLU A 265 -27.79 -6.52 -6.64
N GLU A 266 -26.76 -5.79 -7.10
CA GLU A 266 -26.96 -4.76 -8.14
C GLU A 266 -27.29 -5.42 -9.49
N TYR A 267 -26.67 -6.56 -9.84
CA TYR A 267 -27.02 -7.32 -11.02
C TYR A 267 -28.49 -7.75 -10.99
N ALA A 268 -28.97 -8.29 -9.87
CA ALA A 268 -30.35 -8.69 -9.72
C ALA A 268 -31.33 -7.51 -9.87
N ARG A 269 -31.03 -6.36 -9.29
CA ARG A 269 -31.84 -5.13 -9.46
C ARG A 269 -31.97 -4.72 -10.92
N VAL A 270 -30.86 -4.76 -11.66
CA VAL A 270 -30.83 -4.30 -13.06
C VAL A 270 -31.55 -5.25 -14.04
N PHE A 271 -31.59 -6.56 -13.75
CA PHE A 271 -32.16 -7.57 -14.66
C PHE A 271 -33.52 -8.14 -14.20
N GLN A 272 -33.99 -7.82 -13.00
CA GLN A 272 -35.29 -8.26 -12.48
C GLN A 272 -36.36 -7.17 -12.51
N GLU A 273 -35.98 -5.89 -12.81
CA GLU A 273 -36.89 -4.81 -13.15
C GLU A 273 -37.19 -4.83 -14.67
#